data_28bbe269e7ef879a3d51fedac11d0d32
#
_entry.id   28bbe269e7ef879a3d51fedac11d0d32
#
_cell.length_a   1.000
_cell.length_b   1.000
_cell.length_c   1.000
_cell.angle_alpha   90.00
_cell.angle_beta   90.00
_cell.angle_gamma   90.00
#
_symmetry.space_group_name_H-M   'P 1'
#
loop_
_entity.id
_entity.type
_entity.pdbx_description
1 polymer ?
#
loop_
_entity_poly.entity_id
_entity_poly.type
_entity_poly.pdbx_seq_one_letter_code
_entity_poly.pdbx_strand_id
1 'polypeptide(L)'
;FQKYVEENLPHHRLRLVMLHPSDDRLNLQTIRDFFIQYPEVREGITFNSRAFRIAYYLDDLQRSPFRLLGYELLLPNVKALKEGKIRYLLSQRPELQGYRGMKALCEYKVFKKEVPRRNFMPIDILTAENIDYYTDFQLF
;
A
#
# COMPACT_ATOMS: atom_id res chain seq x y z
N PHE A 1 4.83 -0.23 -12.50
CA PHE A 1 3.91 -1.35 -12.33
C PHE A 1 3.21 -1.71 -13.64
N GLN A 2 2.51 -0.75 -14.29
CA GLN A 2 1.80 -1.00 -15.55
C GLN A 2 2.71 -1.61 -16.62
N LYS A 3 3.86 -0.99 -16.88
CA LYS A 3 4.86 -1.51 -17.82
C LYS A 3 5.28 -2.94 -17.51
N TYR A 4 5.51 -3.26 -16.23
CA TYR A 4 5.88 -4.62 -15.81
C TYR A 4 4.78 -5.64 -16.15
N VAL A 5 3.51 -5.28 -15.88
CA VAL A 5 2.38 -6.17 -16.18
C VAL A 5 2.22 -6.39 -17.68
N GLU A 6 2.33 -5.32 -18.49
CA GLU A 6 2.26 -5.41 -19.94
C GLU A 6 3.35 -6.31 -20.55
N GLU A 7 4.59 -6.20 -20.01
CA GLU A 7 5.74 -6.98 -20.50
C GLU A 7 5.79 -8.42 -19.99
N ASN A 8 5.33 -8.70 -18.77
CA ASN A 8 5.55 -9.98 -18.10
C ASN A 8 4.26 -10.78 -17.86
N LEU A 9 3.09 -10.13 -17.93
CA LEU A 9 1.80 -10.75 -17.65
C LEU A 9 0.79 -10.43 -18.77
N PRO A 10 1.02 -10.86 -20.02
CA PRO A 10 0.25 -10.43 -21.19
C PRO A 10 -1.24 -10.84 -21.15
N HIS A 11 -1.59 -11.81 -20.32
CA HIS A 11 -2.98 -12.24 -20.13
C HIS A 11 -3.73 -11.46 -19.06
N HIS A 12 -3.05 -10.56 -18.32
CA HIS A 12 -3.67 -9.73 -17.29
C HIS A 12 -4.04 -8.37 -17.85
N ARG A 13 -5.24 -7.92 -17.53
CA ARG A 13 -5.72 -6.59 -17.92
C ARG A 13 -5.76 -5.68 -16.71
N LEU A 14 -5.06 -4.57 -16.79
CA LEU A 14 -5.11 -3.52 -15.78
C LEU A 14 -6.28 -2.56 -16.07
N ARG A 15 -6.95 -2.15 -15.00
CA ARG A 15 -7.93 -1.08 -14.99
C ARG A 15 -7.53 -0.04 -13.97
N LEU A 16 -7.48 1.20 -14.38
CA LEU A 16 -7.16 2.32 -13.49
C LEU A 16 -8.44 2.99 -13.02
N VAL A 17 -8.58 3.15 -11.72
CA VAL A 17 -9.65 3.90 -11.10
C VAL A 17 -9.05 5.11 -10.40
N MET A 18 -9.46 6.31 -10.81
CA MET A 18 -9.04 7.55 -10.18
C MET A 18 -10.11 7.96 -9.15
N LEU A 19 -9.67 8.20 -7.92
CA LEU A 19 -10.55 8.58 -6.82
C LEU A 19 -10.27 10.01 -6.37
N HIS A 20 -11.32 10.68 -5.92
CA HIS A 20 -11.23 12.03 -5.37
C HIS A 20 -10.53 12.03 -4.00
N PRO A 21 -9.63 12.97 -3.70
CA PRO A 21 -8.85 12.94 -2.46
C PRO A 21 -9.68 13.04 -1.18
N SER A 22 -10.85 13.69 -1.23
CA SER A 22 -11.64 14.06 -0.05
C SER A 22 -13.15 13.85 -0.17
N ASP A 23 -13.66 13.34 -1.29
CA ASP A 23 -15.08 13.09 -1.51
C ASP A 23 -15.41 11.60 -1.45
N ASP A 24 -15.77 11.12 -0.27
CA ASP A 24 -16.08 9.70 -0.05
C ASP A 24 -17.34 9.25 -0.79
N ARG A 25 -18.33 10.14 -0.95
CA ARG A 25 -19.58 9.83 -1.66
C ARG A 25 -19.33 9.62 -3.15
N LEU A 26 -18.55 10.52 -3.75
CA LEU A 26 -18.15 10.40 -5.15
C LEU A 26 -17.30 9.15 -5.36
N ASN A 27 -16.40 8.86 -4.44
CA ASN A 27 -15.55 7.67 -4.50
C ASN A 27 -16.35 6.38 -4.45
N LEU A 28 -17.31 6.28 -3.53
CA LEU A 28 -18.18 5.10 -3.43
C LEU A 28 -19.00 4.91 -4.73
N GLN A 29 -19.52 6.00 -5.30
CA GLN A 29 -20.22 5.94 -6.58
C GLN A 29 -19.29 5.50 -7.71
N THR A 30 -18.08 6.07 -7.80
CA THR A 30 -17.08 5.73 -8.82
C THR A 30 -16.70 4.24 -8.75
N ILE A 31 -16.50 3.70 -7.54
CA ILE A 31 -16.18 2.28 -7.35
C ILE A 31 -17.39 1.40 -7.71
N ARG A 32 -18.60 1.81 -7.36
CA ARG A 32 -19.82 1.09 -7.75
C ARG A 32 -19.94 0.99 -9.27
N ASP A 33 -19.81 2.11 -9.98
CA ASP A 33 -19.92 2.17 -11.44
C ASP A 33 -18.81 1.35 -12.10
N PHE A 34 -17.60 1.38 -11.53
CA PHE A 34 -16.51 0.52 -11.98
C PHE A 34 -16.87 -0.97 -11.91
N PHE A 35 -17.47 -1.44 -10.82
CA PHE A 35 -17.85 -2.84 -10.69
C PHE A 35 -19.13 -3.24 -11.46
N ILE A 36 -19.96 -2.28 -11.84
CA ILE A 36 -21.01 -2.51 -12.82
C ILE A 36 -20.39 -2.81 -14.19
N GLN A 37 -19.36 -2.06 -14.56
CA GLN A 37 -18.67 -2.21 -15.85
C GLN A 37 -17.73 -3.43 -15.88
N TYR A 38 -17.09 -3.75 -14.74
CA TYR A 38 -16.08 -4.81 -14.63
C TYR A 38 -16.37 -5.75 -13.44
N PRO A 39 -17.47 -6.50 -13.51
CA PRO A 39 -17.91 -7.36 -12.39
C PRO A 39 -16.94 -8.51 -12.08
N GLU A 40 -16.08 -8.88 -13.04
CA GLU A 40 -15.09 -9.95 -12.91
C GLU A 40 -13.86 -9.58 -12.08
N VAL A 41 -13.59 -8.29 -11.85
CA VAL A 41 -12.40 -7.85 -11.11
C VAL A 41 -12.47 -8.31 -9.66
N ARG A 42 -11.42 -8.98 -9.19
CA ARG A 42 -11.31 -9.55 -7.83
C ARG A 42 -10.07 -9.11 -7.08
N GLU A 43 -9.20 -8.35 -7.72
CA GLU A 43 -7.93 -7.92 -7.16
C GLU A 43 -7.70 -6.43 -7.43
N GLY A 44 -7.07 -5.75 -6.48
CA GLY A 44 -6.72 -4.36 -6.63
C GLY A 44 -5.48 -3.96 -5.84
N ILE A 45 -4.84 -2.91 -6.30
CA ILE A 45 -3.68 -2.31 -5.64
C ILE A 45 -3.96 -0.82 -5.47
N THR A 46 -3.72 -0.32 -4.26
CA THR A 46 -3.68 1.13 -4.00
C THR A 46 -2.23 1.57 -3.87
N PHE A 47 -1.84 2.64 -4.56
CA PHE A 47 -0.48 3.18 -4.53
C PHE A 47 -0.33 4.35 -3.54
N ASN A 48 -1.23 4.45 -2.57
CA ASN A 48 -1.19 5.45 -1.52
C ASN A 48 -1.52 4.83 -0.16
N SER A 49 -1.35 5.61 0.89
CA SER A 49 -1.55 5.18 2.28
C SER A 49 -3.02 4.99 2.69
N ARG A 50 -3.98 5.22 1.80
CA ARG A 50 -5.43 5.21 2.13
C ARG A 50 -6.14 3.93 1.68
N ALA A 51 -5.44 2.80 1.66
CA ALA A 51 -6.01 1.50 1.28
C ALA A 51 -7.26 1.13 2.11
N PHE A 52 -7.30 1.51 3.40
CA PHE A 52 -8.44 1.29 4.27
C PHE A 52 -9.75 1.88 3.71
N ARG A 53 -9.71 3.05 3.04
CA ARG A 53 -10.91 3.63 2.44
C ARG A 53 -11.49 2.73 1.36
N ILE A 54 -10.61 2.21 0.48
CA ILE A 54 -11.03 1.29 -0.57
C ILE A 54 -11.58 0.01 0.03
N ALA A 55 -10.92 -0.52 1.07
CA ALA A 55 -11.37 -1.71 1.77
C ALA A 55 -12.80 -1.56 2.33
N TYR A 56 -13.11 -0.42 2.94
CA TYR A 56 -14.45 -0.14 3.46
C TYR A 56 -15.48 0.10 2.33
N TYR A 57 -15.12 0.78 1.23
CA TYR A 57 -16.03 0.91 0.08
C TYR A 57 -16.37 -0.46 -0.53
N LEU A 58 -15.39 -1.36 -0.61
CA LEU A 58 -15.62 -2.74 -1.11
C LEU A 58 -16.52 -3.54 -0.17
N ASP A 59 -16.39 -3.33 1.13
CA ASP A 59 -17.24 -3.96 2.16
C ASP A 59 -18.68 -3.44 2.04
N ASP A 60 -18.88 -2.13 1.97
CA ASP A 60 -20.19 -1.49 1.78
C ASP A 60 -20.89 -1.97 0.48
N LEU A 61 -20.13 -2.24 -0.56
CA LEU A 61 -20.63 -2.76 -1.84
C LEU A 61 -20.73 -4.29 -1.88
N GLN A 62 -20.48 -4.97 -0.76
CA GLN A 62 -20.52 -6.44 -0.62
C GLN A 62 -19.67 -7.15 -1.68
N ARG A 63 -18.48 -6.60 -1.97
CA ARG A 63 -17.53 -7.14 -2.96
C ARG A 63 -16.53 -8.15 -2.36
N SER A 64 -16.81 -8.69 -1.20
CA SER A 64 -16.02 -9.77 -0.60
C SER A 64 -16.31 -11.12 -1.28
N PRO A 65 -15.30 -11.99 -1.50
CA PRO A 65 -13.88 -11.74 -1.23
C PRO A 65 -13.21 -10.92 -2.34
N PHE A 66 -12.44 -9.91 -1.95
CA PHE A 66 -11.62 -9.10 -2.85
C PHE A 66 -10.19 -9.03 -2.33
N ARG A 67 -9.20 -9.29 -3.17
CA ARG A 67 -7.78 -9.25 -2.79
C ARG A 67 -7.21 -7.86 -2.97
N LEU A 68 -7.23 -7.06 -1.90
CA LEU A 68 -6.69 -5.71 -1.89
C LEU A 68 -5.26 -5.71 -1.35
N LEU A 69 -4.34 -5.11 -2.08
CA LEU A 69 -2.99 -4.77 -1.65
C LEU A 69 -2.91 -3.27 -1.39
N GLY A 70 -2.44 -2.89 -0.22
CA GLY A 70 -2.25 -1.51 0.19
C GLY A 70 -0.81 -1.18 0.55
N TYR A 71 -0.55 0.09 0.78
CA TYR A 71 0.72 0.62 1.22
C TYR A 71 0.58 1.29 2.57
N GLU A 72 1.65 1.30 3.35
CA GLU A 72 1.85 1.95 4.64
C GLU A 72 1.06 1.34 5.81
N LEU A 73 1.72 1.38 6.97
CA LEU A 73 1.19 0.82 8.22
C LEU A 73 0.40 1.85 9.04
N LEU A 74 -0.45 2.63 8.39
CA LEU A 74 -1.39 3.46 9.13
C LEU A 74 -2.33 2.58 9.96
N LEU A 75 -2.66 3.02 11.17
CA LEU A 75 -3.56 2.26 12.06
C LEU A 75 -4.86 1.78 11.39
N PRO A 76 -5.56 2.59 10.55
CA PRO A 76 -6.73 2.11 9.82
C PRO A 76 -6.42 1.00 8.80
N ASN A 77 -5.24 1.03 8.15
CA ASN A 77 -4.81 -0.03 7.24
C ASN A 77 -4.53 -1.33 7.99
N VAL A 78 -3.83 -1.25 9.13
CA VAL A 78 -3.54 -2.41 9.99
C VAL A 78 -4.84 -3.02 10.50
N LYS A 79 -5.80 -2.18 10.93
CA LYS A 79 -7.12 -2.65 11.34
C LYS A 79 -7.83 -3.38 10.20
N ALA A 80 -7.90 -2.80 9.01
CA ALA A 80 -8.53 -3.41 7.84
C ALA A 80 -7.82 -4.71 7.39
N LEU A 81 -6.48 -4.80 7.57
CA LEU A 81 -5.71 -6.03 7.34
C LEU A 81 -6.14 -7.14 8.32
N LYS A 82 -6.22 -6.82 9.62
CA LYS A 82 -6.65 -7.77 10.67
C LYS A 82 -8.11 -8.22 10.51
N GLU A 83 -8.97 -7.35 9.97
CA GLU A 83 -10.36 -7.66 9.62
C GLU A 83 -10.49 -8.46 8.31
N GLY A 84 -9.38 -8.76 7.62
CA GLY A 84 -9.38 -9.48 6.34
C GLY A 84 -9.88 -8.69 5.13
N LYS A 85 -10.11 -7.37 5.28
CA LYS A 85 -10.55 -6.45 4.21
C LYS A 85 -9.41 -6.03 3.30
N ILE A 86 -8.18 -6.03 3.81
CA ILE A 86 -6.93 -5.90 3.05
C ILE A 86 -6.20 -7.23 3.13
N ARG A 87 -5.69 -7.73 2.02
CA ARG A 87 -4.97 -9.01 1.99
C ARG A 87 -3.49 -8.84 2.28
N TYR A 88 -2.88 -7.77 1.76
CA TYR A 88 -1.46 -7.48 1.91
C TYR A 88 -1.24 -5.99 2.16
N LEU A 89 -0.30 -5.67 3.05
CA LEU A 89 0.25 -4.32 3.21
C LEU A 89 1.74 -4.33 2.89
N LEU A 90 2.17 -3.35 2.11
CA LEU A 90 3.58 -3.10 1.85
C LEU A 90 4.08 -2.03 2.83
N SER A 91 5.08 -2.37 3.62
CA SER A 91 5.78 -1.43 4.49
C SER A 91 7.12 -1.04 3.87
N GLN A 92 7.36 0.25 3.80
CA GLN A 92 8.60 0.84 3.30
C GLN A 92 9.52 1.29 4.44
N ARG A 93 9.17 1.05 5.69
CA ARG A 93 9.92 1.46 6.90
C ARG A 93 10.29 2.96 6.88
N PRO A 94 9.31 3.88 6.86
CA PRO A 94 9.58 5.31 6.70
C PRO A 94 10.47 5.89 7.81
N GLU A 95 10.35 5.41 9.05
CA GLU A 95 11.18 5.82 10.17
C GLU A 95 12.66 5.47 9.93
N LEU A 96 12.92 4.24 9.47
CA LEU A 96 14.27 3.79 9.16
C LEU A 96 14.83 4.53 7.94
N GLN A 97 14.01 4.85 6.94
CA GLN A 97 14.41 5.69 5.81
C GLN A 97 14.82 7.08 6.29
N GLY A 98 14.00 7.72 7.12
CA GLY A 98 14.29 9.02 7.72
C GLY A 98 15.59 9.01 8.52
N TYR A 99 15.74 8.04 9.42
CA TYR A 99 16.96 7.86 10.21
C TYR A 99 18.23 7.70 9.35
N ARG A 100 18.18 6.79 8.37
CA ARG A 100 19.34 6.55 7.48
C ARG A 100 19.67 7.75 6.62
N GLY A 101 18.66 8.48 6.14
CA GLY A 101 18.86 9.72 5.38
C GLY A 101 19.55 10.80 6.22
N MET A 102 19.06 11.03 7.44
CA MET A 102 19.67 11.99 8.36
C MET A 102 21.07 11.59 8.79
N LYS A 103 21.29 10.30 9.07
CA LYS A 103 22.61 9.76 9.40
C LYS A 103 23.60 9.98 8.26
N ALA A 104 23.25 9.63 7.03
CA ALA A 104 24.10 9.83 5.86
C ALA A 104 24.43 11.32 5.65
N LEU A 105 23.44 12.21 5.81
CA LEU A 105 23.66 13.65 5.72
C LEU A 105 24.65 14.16 6.79
N CYS A 106 24.50 13.69 8.02
CA CYS A 106 25.40 14.03 9.11
C CYS A 106 26.83 13.51 8.84
N GLU A 107 26.97 12.26 8.43
CA GLU A 107 28.28 11.65 8.08
C GLU A 107 28.96 12.44 6.97
N TYR A 108 28.24 12.84 5.93
CA TYR A 108 28.78 13.62 4.83
C TYR A 108 29.12 15.05 5.22
N LYS A 109 28.19 15.77 5.85
CA LYS A 109 28.35 17.22 6.12
C LYS A 109 29.23 17.50 7.33
N VAL A 110 29.05 16.79 8.43
CA VAL A 110 29.74 17.03 9.70
C VAL A 110 31.06 16.26 9.75
N PHE A 111 31.04 14.98 9.50
CA PHE A 111 32.21 14.12 9.63
C PHE A 111 33.03 14.00 8.34
N LYS A 112 32.63 14.66 7.25
CA LYS A 112 33.33 14.68 5.94
C LYS A 112 33.63 13.28 5.40
N LYS A 113 32.79 12.28 5.75
CA LYS A 113 32.90 10.93 5.26
C LYS A 113 32.28 10.78 3.89
N GLU A 114 32.80 9.89 3.08
CA GLU A 114 32.11 9.45 1.88
C GLU A 114 30.89 8.60 2.26
N VAL A 115 29.77 8.85 1.60
CA VAL A 115 28.52 8.11 1.79
C VAL A 115 28.05 7.54 0.46
N PRO A 116 27.42 6.35 0.46
CA PRO A 116 26.86 5.78 -0.75
C PRO A 116 25.83 6.70 -1.37
N ARG A 117 25.89 6.89 -2.70
CA ARG A 117 24.89 7.71 -3.43
C ARG A 117 23.50 7.08 -3.47
N ARG A 118 23.40 5.79 -3.26
CA ARG A 118 22.15 5.02 -3.26
C ARG A 118 22.15 4.06 -2.08
N ASN A 119 21.07 4.11 -1.29
CA ASN A 119 20.81 3.20 -0.19
C ASN A 119 19.48 2.50 -0.46
N PHE A 120 19.50 1.23 -0.76
CA PHE A 120 18.28 0.44 -0.92
C PHE A 120 17.72 0.07 0.44
N MET A 121 16.41 0.18 0.56
CA MET A 121 15.66 -0.24 1.73
C MET A 121 14.86 -1.51 1.43
N PRO A 122 14.73 -2.44 2.37
CA PRO A 122 13.82 -3.55 2.21
C PRO A 122 12.38 -3.05 2.16
N ILE A 123 11.56 -3.75 1.39
CA ILE A 123 10.11 -3.61 1.38
C ILE A 123 9.55 -4.87 2.01
N ASP A 124 8.77 -4.73 3.08
CA ASP A 124 8.16 -5.86 3.77
C ASP A 124 6.74 -6.07 3.27
N ILE A 125 6.39 -7.35 3.07
CA ILE A 125 5.03 -7.77 2.75
C ILE A 125 4.39 -8.30 4.02
N LEU A 126 3.31 -7.65 4.46
CA LEU A 126 2.62 -7.95 5.69
C LEU A 126 1.24 -8.50 5.44
N THR A 127 0.88 -9.46 6.27
CA THR A 127 -0.42 -10.14 6.29
C THR A 127 -1.01 -10.09 7.69
N ALA A 128 -2.26 -10.52 7.86
CA ALA A 128 -2.88 -10.61 9.18
C ALA A 128 -2.10 -11.53 10.14
N GLU A 129 -1.40 -12.52 9.58
CA GLU A 129 -0.67 -13.53 10.35
C GLU A 129 0.68 -13.03 10.88
N ASN A 130 1.32 -12.05 10.23
CA ASN A 130 2.66 -11.58 10.62
C ASN A 130 2.71 -10.14 11.14
N ILE A 131 1.62 -9.38 11.04
CA ILE A 131 1.59 -7.95 11.39
C ILE A 131 1.91 -7.69 12.86
N ASP A 132 1.47 -8.55 13.77
CA ASP A 132 1.70 -8.36 15.20
C ASP A 132 3.19 -8.47 15.55
N TYR A 133 3.91 -9.42 14.94
CA TYR A 133 5.35 -9.55 15.12
C TYR A 133 6.13 -8.36 14.53
N TYR A 134 5.58 -7.71 13.51
CA TYR A 134 6.23 -6.58 12.86
C TYR A 134 6.08 -5.28 13.66
N THR A 135 4.92 -5.04 14.28
CA THR A 135 4.65 -3.82 15.05
C THR A 135 5.45 -3.78 16.35
N ASP A 136 5.73 -4.92 16.97
CA ASP A 136 6.52 -5.00 18.21
C ASP A 136 8.01 -4.63 18.00
N PHE A 137 8.53 -4.78 16.78
CA PHE A 137 9.90 -4.40 16.44
C PHE A 137 10.09 -2.90 16.11
N GLN A 138 9.02 -2.13 15.97
CA GLN A 138 9.10 -0.69 15.66
C GLN A 138 9.32 0.20 16.88
N LEU A 139 9.30 -0.36 18.09
CA LEU A 139 9.43 0.37 19.36
C LEU A 139 10.89 0.46 19.88
N PHE A 140 11.89 0.02 19.08
CA PHE A 140 13.30 0.08 19.46
C PHE A 140 14.17 0.69 18.35
#